data_ce1eeaf48df03498ca7986d74bb013f8
#
_entry.id   ce1eeaf48df03498ca7986d74bb013f8
#
_cell.length_a   1.000
_cell.length_b   1.000
_cell.length_c   1.000
_cell.angle_alpha   90.00
_cell.angle_beta   90.00
_cell.angle_gamma   90.00
#
_symmetry.space_group_name_H-M   'P 1'
#
loop_
_entity.id
_entity.type
_entity.pdbx_description
1 polymer ?
#
loop_
_entity_poly.entity_id
_entity_poly.type
_entity_poly.pdbx_seq_one_letter_code
_entity_poly.pdbx_strand_id
1 'polypeptide(L)'
;MTGSALLPSILTSKSAIAATSDKNKMFCYQCEQTMKGKACTRVGVCGKTPEVAALQDLLIHTLKGLSIASVAGRKVNISDKETNRFTCMAMFSTLTNVEFDPYRFEDLLFQSVSLRDKMIQRVTAAGGKVETTSDAVTLKLKPTLDGMVKQAKNYGLMSDPDVNPDIRSLQHMLLFGIKGMAAYTDHAAEHDQEDEGNYEFVHRGLAALEDKSLGMNELLGLVLECGEKNLRATELLSLGNTVAYGNPVPTKVPLGSKKGKAILVSGHDLIDLEAVLKASQGKGIVVYTHGELLPAHGYPKLKERFPHFYGHYGTAWQNQKKEFDQFPGAILMTSNCIQKPKQTYKKTIFTTGTVGWPGVAHVSKQNLGPLVDRALELPGYTEDKPDMEILVGFGHNAVLGVADKIVAGVKDGSIGHFFLVGGCDGVKKSRNYYTEFVEKTPDNSIVLTLACGKFKFYKHQLGDINGIPRLLDVGQCNDAHSAVLIAVALTKAFDTDVNGLPLSFIISWYEQKAVAVLLSLLHLGIKYVHLGPSLPAFVTPNVLDVLVKNYNLTPIGTPEGDLKKILA
;
A
#
# COMPACT_ATOMS: atom_id res chain seq x y z
N MET A 1 -36.41 51.37 -0.95
CA MET A 1 -35.15 51.44 -1.74
C MET A 1 -34.54 50.06 -1.71
N THR A 2 -34.66 49.39 -2.82
CA THR A 2 -34.29 47.98 -3.03
C THR A 2 -32.81 47.87 -3.40
N GLY A 3 -32.03 47.18 -2.60
CA GLY A 3 -30.65 46.89 -2.89
C GLY A 3 -30.51 45.43 -3.37
N SER A 4 -30.38 45.26 -4.69
CA SER A 4 -30.14 44.00 -5.35
C SER A 4 -28.68 43.59 -5.19
N ALA A 5 -28.40 42.49 -4.51
CA ALA A 5 -27.08 41.91 -4.44
C ALA A 5 -26.87 40.99 -5.65
N LEU A 6 -25.93 41.34 -6.48
CA LEU A 6 -25.41 40.57 -7.62
C LEU A 6 -24.60 39.38 -7.10
N LEU A 7 -25.03 38.17 -7.42
CA LEU A 7 -24.25 36.94 -7.31
C LEU A 7 -23.16 36.91 -8.39
N PRO A 8 -21.90 36.57 -8.10
CA PRO A 8 -20.91 36.39 -9.14
C PRO A 8 -21.16 35.09 -9.92
N SER A 9 -21.22 35.24 -11.23
CA SER A 9 -21.29 34.16 -12.21
C SER A 9 -20.08 33.25 -12.10
N ILE A 10 -20.30 31.99 -11.74
CA ILE A 10 -19.30 30.94 -11.77
C ILE A 10 -19.01 30.61 -13.23
N LEU A 11 -17.86 31.05 -13.70
CA LEU A 11 -17.28 30.64 -14.98
C LEU A 11 -16.93 29.15 -14.91
N THR A 12 -17.75 28.33 -15.55
CA THR A 12 -17.45 26.92 -15.82
C THR A 12 -16.30 26.83 -16.81
N SER A 13 -15.08 26.69 -16.34
CA SER A 13 -13.95 26.32 -17.19
C SER A 13 -14.08 24.86 -17.62
N LYS A 14 -14.61 24.62 -18.81
CA LYS A 14 -14.50 23.36 -19.52
C LYS A 14 -13.03 23.13 -19.88
N SER A 15 -12.27 22.47 -19.02
CA SER A 15 -10.97 21.90 -19.38
C SER A 15 -11.20 20.51 -19.95
N ALA A 16 -11.64 20.42 -21.18
CA ALA A 16 -11.57 19.20 -21.96
C ALA A 16 -10.09 18.90 -22.24
N ILE A 17 -9.51 17.96 -21.48
CA ILE A 17 -8.23 17.34 -21.86
C ILE A 17 -8.55 16.36 -22.97
N ALA A 18 -8.46 16.80 -24.22
CA ALA A 18 -8.64 15.95 -25.39
C ALA A 18 -7.60 14.81 -25.36
N ALA A 19 -8.07 13.57 -25.50
CA ALA A 19 -7.22 12.40 -25.68
C ALA A 19 -6.39 12.60 -26.97
N THR A 20 -5.08 12.78 -26.81
CA THR A 20 -4.19 12.99 -27.96
C THR A 20 -3.50 11.69 -28.33
N SER A 21 -3.53 11.36 -29.61
CA SER A 21 -3.02 10.13 -30.25
C SER A 21 -1.50 10.00 -30.32
N ASP A 22 -0.74 10.63 -29.43
CA ASP A 22 0.71 10.63 -29.46
C ASP A 22 1.27 9.45 -28.63
N LYS A 23 2.16 8.66 -29.24
CA LYS A 23 2.83 7.49 -28.60
C LYS A 23 3.58 7.85 -27.30
N ASN A 24 3.88 9.12 -27.10
CA ASN A 24 4.64 9.65 -25.96
C ASN A 24 3.75 10.24 -24.86
N LYS A 25 2.44 10.00 -24.87
CA LYS A 25 1.53 10.53 -23.85
C LYS A 25 0.90 9.41 -23.04
N MET A 26 0.72 9.69 -21.75
CA MET A 26 0.04 8.83 -20.78
C MET A 26 -0.88 9.71 -19.92
N PHE A 27 -1.73 9.10 -19.13
CA PHE A 27 -2.43 9.74 -18.03
C PHE A 27 -2.34 8.86 -16.78
N CYS A 28 -1.87 9.40 -15.67
CA CYS A 28 -1.85 8.70 -14.39
C CYS A 28 -1.88 9.71 -13.24
N TYR A 29 -2.76 9.50 -12.27
CA TYR A 29 -2.86 10.32 -11.05
C TYR A 29 -3.15 9.49 -9.80
N GLN A 30 -2.80 8.20 -9.83
CA GLN A 30 -3.14 7.24 -8.77
C GLN A 30 -2.33 7.40 -7.47
N CYS A 31 -1.25 8.20 -7.43
CA CYS A 31 -0.40 8.37 -6.26
C CYS A 31 -0.21 9.83 -5.86
N GLU A 32 0.26 10.05 -4.64
CA GLU A 32 0.49 11.37 -4.07
C GLU A 32 1.56 12.18 -4.81
N GLN A 33 2.52 11.52 -5.49
CA GLN A 33 3.57 12.18 -6.29
C GLN A 33 3.12 12.59 -7.70
N THR A 34 1.84 12.45 -7.99
CA THR A 34 1.26 12.92 -9.26
C THR A 34 1.78 14.32 -9.64
N MET A 35 2.23 14.45 -10.88
CA MET A 35 2.89 15.68 -11.38
C MET A 35 2.00 16.90 -11.13
N LYS A 36 2.55 17.88 -10.39
CA LYS A 36 1.87 19.13 -10.00
C LYS A 36 0.53 18.93 -9.27
N GLY A 37 0.31 17.76 -8.64
CA GLY A 37 -0.95 17.41 -7.98
C GLY A 37 -2.13 17.24 -8.96
N LYS A 38 -1.87 17.04 -10.26
CA LYS A 38 -2.91 16.90 -11.30
C LYS A 38 -2.82 15.56 -12.03
N ALA A 39 -1.80 15.37 -12.88
CA ALA A 39 -1.57 14.13 -13.60
C ALA A 39 -0.15 14.03 -14.15
N CYS A 40 0.38 12.81 -14.24
CA CYS A 40 1.55 12.47 -15.04
C CYS A 40 1.09 12.23 -16.49
N THR A 41 1.60 13.03 -17.45
CA THR A 41 1.12 13.02 -18.84
C THR A 41 2.15 12.62 -19.88
N ARG A 42 3.44 12.51 -19.49
CA ARG A 42 4.55 12.09 -20.37
C ARG A 42 5.30 10.90 -19.80
N VAL A 43 5.72 11.00 -18.56
CA VAL A 43 6.37 9.95 -17.78
C VAL A 43 5.90 10.09 -16.33
N GLY A 44 5.70 8.98 -15.65
CA GLY A 44 5.37 8.99 -14.22
C GLY A 44 6.53 9.55 -13.40
N VAL A 45 6.24 10.30 -12.32
CA VAL A 45 7.26 10.70 -11.34
C VAL A 45 7.98 9.46 -10.76
N CYS A 46 7.27 8.34 -10.66
CA CYS A 46 7.81 7.03 -10.27
C CYS A 46 8.73 6.39 -11.32
N GLY A 47 8.78 6.92 -12.53
CA GLY A 47 9.52 6.36 -13.66
C GLY A 47 8.69 5.50 -14.63
N LYS A 48 7.36 5.37 -14.41
CA LYS A 48 6.44 4.67 -15.32
C LYS A 48 6.49 5.32 -16.72
N THR A 49 6.76 4.51 -17.74
CA THR A 49 6.72 4.95 -19.14
C THR A 49 5.28 4.99 -19.67
N PRO A 50 5.01 5.72 -20.77
CA PRO A 50 3.71 5.67 -21.43
C PRO A 50 3.31 4.24 -21.88
N GLU A 51 4.28 3.44 -22.29
CA GLU A 51 4.08 2.04 -22.64
C GLU A 51 3.57 1.21 -21.45
N VAL A 52 4.26 1.27 -20.31
CA VAL A 52 3.84 0.56 -19.09
C VAL A 52 2.50 1.08 -18.58
N ALA A 53 2.23 2.37 -18.66
CA ALA A 53 0.94 2.93 -18.27
C ALA A 53 -0.20 2.37 -19.14
N ALA A 54 0.02 2.30 -20.47
CA ALA A 54 -0.94 1.75 -21.40
C ALA A 54 -1.21 0.26 -21.14
N LEU A 55 -0.17 -0.54 -20.90
CA LEU A 55 -0.31 -1.98 -20.60
C LEU A 55 -1.03 -2.20 -19.26
N GLN A 56 -0.79 -1.37 -18.25
CA GLN A 56 -1.54 -1.42 -16.98
C GLN A 56 -3.03 -1.11 -17.19
N ASP A 57 -3.36 -0.11 -18.01
CA ASP A 57 -4.75 0.24 -18.31
C ASP A 57 -5.44 -0.90 -19.07
N LEU A 58 -4.76 -1.53 -20.03
CA LEU A 58 -5.29 -2.68 -20.76
C LEU A 58 -5.45 -3.90 -19.83
N LEU A 59 -4.50 -4.17 -18.94
CA LEU A 59 -4.61 -5.26 -17.97
C LEU A 59 -5.83 -5.04 -17.04
N ILE A 60 -6.02 -3.84 -16.52
CA ILE A 60 -7.19 -3.52 -15.71
C ILE A 60 -8.48 -3.78 -16.49
N HIS A 61 -8.54 -3.41 -17.78
CA HIS A 61 -9.71 -3.66 -18.61
C HIS A 61 -9.96 -5.16 -18.82
N THR A 62 -8.93 -5.96 -19.10
CA THR A 62 -9.08 -7.43 -19.22
C THR A 62 -9.49 -8.08 -17.90
N LEU A 63 -8.98 -7.57 -16.75
CA LEU A 63 -9.38 -8.03 -15.40
C LEU A 63 -10.84 -7.68 -15.07
N LYS A 64 -11.36 -6.54 -15.55
CA LYS A 64 -12.80 -6.24 -15.45
C LYS A 64 -13.62 -7.28 -16.22
N GLY A 65 -13.19 -7.67 -17.45
CA GLY A 65 -13.84 -8.73 -18.22
C GLY A 65 -13.80 -10.09 -17.54
N LEU A 66 -12.65 -10.48 -16.98
CA LEU A 66 -12.51 -11.69 -16.16
C LEU A 66 -13.43 -11.65 -14.94
N SER A 67 -13.56 -10.48 -14.32
CA SER A 67 -14.38 -10.27 -13.12
C SER A 67 -15.89 -10.36 -13.44
N ILE A 68 -16.35 -9.82 -14.56
CA ILE A 68 -17.71 -10.00 -15.05
C ILE A 68 -18.04 -11.48 -15.25
N ALA A 69 -17.12 -12.23 -15.88
CA ALA A 69 -17.28 -13.68 -16.08
C ALA A 69 -17.29 -14.43 -14.72
N SER A 70 -16.45 -14.03 -13.77
CA SER A 70 -16.38 -14.64 -12.43
C SER A 70 -17.62 -14.35 -11.59
N VAL A 71 -18.20 -13.15 -11.70
CA VAL A 71 -19.49 -12.81 -11.06
C VAL A 71 -20.62 -13.66 -11.65
N ALA A 72 -20.65 -13.85 -12.98
CA ALA A 72 -21.60 -14.75 -13.62
C ALA A 72 -21.37 -16.22 -13.19
N GLY A 73 -20.12 -16.64 -13.02
CA GLY A 73 -19.76 -17.96 -12.50
C GLY A 73 -20.34 -18.24 -11.12
N ARG A 74 -20.23 -17.30 -10.19
CA ARG A 74 -20.77 -17.45 -8.84
C ARG A 74 -22.30 -17.62 -8.83
N LYS A 75 -23.03 -17.04 -9.78
CA LYS A 75 -24.48 -17.25 -9.92
C LYS A 75 -24.86 -18.69 -10.27
N VAL A 76 -23.93 -19.46 -10.82
CA VAL A 76 -24.07 -20.89 -11.13
C VAL A 76 -23.14 -21.77 -10.28
N ASN A 77 -22.77 -21.28 -9.09
CA ASN A 77 -21.93 -21.96 -8.08
C ASN A 77 -20.52 -22.32 -8.59
N ILE A 78 -19.93 -21.50 -9.47
CA ILE A 78 -18.56 -21.64 -9.92
C ILE A 78 -17.71 -20.54 -9.27
N SER A 79 -16.78 -20.92 -8.41
CA SER A 79 -15.63 -20.13 -7.97
C SER A 79 -14.35 -20.87 -8.36
N ASP A 80 -13.29 -20.12 -8.67
CA ASP A 80 -12.05 -20.69 -9.14
C ASP A 80 -10.85 -20.03 -8.44
N LYS A 81 -10.14 -20.83 -7.64
CA LYS A 81 -9.04 -20.36 -6.81
C LYS A 81 -7.89 -19.75 -7.63
N GLU A 82 -7.55 -20.36 -8.78
CA GLU A 82 -6.52 -19.84 -9.67
C GLU A 82 -6.90 -18.45 -10.18
N THR A 83 -8.14 -18.30 -10.65
CA THR A 83 -8.69 -17.02 -11.12
C THR A 83 -8.71 -15.96 -10.02
N ASN A 84 -9.12 -16.33 -8.82
CA ASN A 84 -9.19 -15.43 -7.66
C ASN A 84 -7.80 -14.90 -7.28
N ARG A 85 -6.83 -15.78 -7.07
CA ARG A 85 -5.43 -15.44 -6.75
C ARG A 85 -4.78 -14.62 -7.87
N PHE A 86 -4.94 -15.06 -9.12
CA PHE A 86 -4.40 -14.33 -10.27
C PHE A 86 -4.93 -12.90 -10.35
N THR A 87 -6.23 -12.69 -10.13
CA THR A 87 -6.84 -11.35 -10.20
C THR A 87 -6.22 -10.41 -9.15
N CYS A 88 -6.03 -10.89 -7.92
CA CYS A 88 -5.40 -10.10 -6.85
C CYS A 88 -3.93 -9.77 -7.19
N MET A 89 -3.14 -10.76 -7.60
CA MET A 89 -1.74 -10.59 -7.99
C MET A 89 -1.59 -9.62 -9.18
N ALA A 90 -2.44 -9.78 -10.21
CA ALA A 90 -2.42 -8.91 -11.39
C ALA A 90 -2.84 -7.47 -11.06
N MET A 91 -3.83 -7.27 -10.18
CA MET A 91 -4.18 -5.95 -9.66
C MET A 91 -3.03 -5.35 -8.86
N PHE A 92 -2.36 -6.12 -8.01
CA PHE A 92 -1.18 -5.69 -7.25
C PHE A 92 -0.05 -5.21 -8.16
N SER A 93 0.22 -5.89 -9.28
CA SER A 93 1.26 -5.49 -10.24
C SER A 93 1.06 -4.06 -10.78
N THR A 94 -0.19 -3.56 -10.79
CA THR A 94 -0.53 -2.22 -11.30
C THR A 94 -0.43 -1.10 -10.27
N LEU A 95 -0.08 -1.38 -9.00
CA LEU A 95 0.14 -0.37 -7.98
C LEU A 95 1.34 0.53 -8.33
N THR A 96 1.46 1.61 -7.60
CA THR A 96 2.60 2.52 -7.73
C THR A 96 3.88 1.83 -7.27
N ASN A 97 4.92 1.86 -8.11
CA ASN A 97 6.25 1.32 -7.81
C ASN A 97 6.30 -0.19 -7.57
N VAL A 98 5.58 -0.97 -8.38
CA VAL A 98 5.61 -2.44 -8.37
C VAL A 98 6.25 -2.95 -9.65
N GLU A 99 5.51 -3.04 -10.73
CA GLU A 99 5.97 -3.64 -11.99
C GLU A 99 6.20 -2.56 -13.06
N PHE A 100 7.37 -2.62 -13.67
CA PHE A 100 7.80 -1.69 -14.73
C PHE A 100 8.25 -2.41 -15.99
N ASP A 101 8.27 -3.75 -16.01
CA ASP A 101 8.68 -4.52 -17.17
C ASP A 101 7.48 -4.76 -18.13
N PRO A 102 7.50 -4.22 -19.36
CA PRO A 102 6.41 -4.38 -20.30
C PRO A 102 6.18 -5.84 -20.72
N TYR A 103 7.22 -6.68 -20.75
CA TYR A 103 7.07 -8.09 -21.13
C TYR A 103 6.32 -8.90 -20.05
N ARG A 104 6.52 -8.56 -18.78
CA ARG A 104 5.74 -9.19 -17.72
C ARG A 104 4.27 -8.78 -17.77
N PHE A 105 3.96 -7.55 -18.17
CA PHE A 105 2.57 -7.16 -18.45
C PHE A 105 1.98 -7.90 -19.66
N GLU A 106 2.77 -8.20 -20.69
CA GLU A 106 2.34 -9.02 -21.83
C GLU A 106 1.88 -10.40 -21.35
N ASP A 107 2.68 -11.08 -20.51
CA ASP A 107 2.34 -12.38 -19.93
C ASP A 107 1.05 -12.31 -19.09
N LEU A 108 0.90 -11.31 -18.23
CA LEU A 108 -0.29 -11.09 -17.39
C LEU A 108 -1.55 -10.85 -18.25
N LEU A 109 -1.42 -10.13 -19.35
CA LEU A 109 -2.52 -9.87 -20.30
C LEU A 109 -3.01 -11.14 -20.95
N PHE A 110 -2.10 -11.98 -21.48
CA PHE A 110 -2.47 -13.27 -22.06
C PHE A 110 -3.12 -14.19 -21.04
N GLN A 111 -2.58 -14.27 -19.83
CA GLN A 111 -3.14 -15.09 -18.77
C GLN A 111 -4.54 -14.59 -18.35
N SER A 112 -4.74 -13.28 -18.22
CA SER A 112 -6.03 -12.68 -17.89
C SER A 112 -7.12 -13.05 -18.90
N VAL A 113 -6.82 -12.91 -20.19
CA VAL A 113 -7.75 -13.27 -21.29
C VAL A 113 -8.01 -14.78 -21.32
N SER A 114 -6.98 -15.61 -21.13
CA SER A 114 -7.12 -17.07 -21.08
C SER A 114 -8.04 -17.51 -19.94
N LEU A 115 -7.86 -16.98 -18.73
CA LEU A 115 -8.70 -17.29 -17.57
C LEU A 115 -10.14 -16.78 -17.77
N ARG A 116 -10.32 -15.59 -18.35
CA ARG A 116 -11.63 -15.06 -18.71
C ARG A 116 -12.38 -16.00 -19.65
N ASP A 117 -11.74 -16.41 -20.73
CA ASP A 117 -12.36 -17.24 -21.76
C ASP A 117 -12.71 -18.64 -21.20
N LYS A 118 -11.83 -19.23 -20.39
CA LYS A 118 -12.11 -20.46 -19.64
C LYS A 118 -13.32 -20.30 -18.70
N MET A 119 -13.40 -19.20 -17.96
CA MET A 119 -14.50 -18.92 -17.05
C MET A 119 -15.82 -18.79 -17.81
N ILE A 120 -15.86 -18.07 -18.94
CA ILE A 120 -17.04 -17.94 -19.80
C ILE A 120 -17.51 -19.31 -20.30
N GLN A 121 -16.59 -20.17 -20.75
CA GLN A 121 -16.90 -21.53 -21.18
C GLN A 121 -17.54 -22.37 -20.05
N ARG A 122 -16.97 -22.31 -18.83
CA ARG A 122 -17.50 -23.03 -17.66
C ARG A 122 -18.89 -22.53 -17.27
N VAL A 123 -19.11 -21.21 -17.28
CA VAL A 123 -20.42 -20.59 -17.00
C VAL A 123 -21.45 -21.07 -18.00
N THR A 124 -21.12 -21.05 -19.30
CA THR A 124 -22.02 -21.50 -20.38
C THR A 124 -22.34 -22.99 -20.27
N ALA A 125 -21.34 -23.82 -19.98
CA ALA A 125 -21.53 -25.27 -19.78
C ALA A 125 -22.42 -25.60 -18.58
N ALA A 126 -22.44 -24.74 -17.56
CA ALA A 126 -23.33 -24.86 -16.40
C ALA A 126 -24.73 -24.24 -16.63
N GLY A 127 -25.04 -23.83 -17.87
CA GLY A 127 -26.34 -23.21 -18.20
C GLY A 127 -26.47 -21.73 -17.81
N GLY A 128 -25.39 -21.11 -17.36
CA GLY A 128 -25.34 -19.68 -17.04
C GLY A 128 -25.09 -18.80 -18.27
N LYS A 129 -25.22 -17.49 -18.08
CA LYS A 129 -24.94 -16.48 -19.12
C LYS A 129 -24.07 -15.37 -18.53
N VAL A 130 -23.15 -14.86 -19.36
CA VAL A 130 -22.39 -13.63 -19.08
C VAL A 130 -23.10 -12.48 -19.78
N GLU A 131 -23.94 -11.77 -19.05
CA GLU A 131 -24.73 -10.65 -19.57
C GLU A 131 -24.01 -9.33 -19.30
N THR A 132 -23.60 -8.64 -20.36
CA THR A 132 -22.94 -7.33 -20.27
C THR A 132 -22.89 -6.65 -21.64
N THR A 133 -22.83 -5.34 -21.64
CA THR A 133 -22.56 -4.51 -22.83
C THR A 133 -21.08 -4.14 -22.94
N SER A 134 -20.25 -4.47 -21.94
CA SER A 134 -18.81 -4.17 -21.95
C SER A 134 -18.07 -5.09 -22.92
N ASP A 135 -17.20 -4.50 -23.73
CA ASP A 135 -16.29 -5.25 -24.63
C ASP A 135 -15.16 -5.98 -23.88
N ALA A 136 -15.00 -5.73 -22.59
CA ALA A 136 -13.99 -6.38 -21.74
C ALA A 136 -14.10 -7.92 -21.77
N VAL A 137 -15.33 -8.46 -21.93
CA VAL A 137 -15.57 -9.92 -22.01
C VAL A 137 -15.27 -10.51 -23.38
N THR A 138 -15.21 -9.70 -24.43
CA THR A 138 -14.98 -10.15 -25.82
C THR A 138 -13.67 -9.68 -26.42
N LEU A 139 -12.95 -8.81 -25.69
CA LEU A 139 -11.69 -8.24 -26.15
C LEU A 139 -10.69 -9.32 -26.54
N LYS A 140 -10.12 -9.21 -27.75
CA LYS A 140 -9.01 -10.02 -28.21
C LYS A 140 -7.74 -9.19 -28.22
N LEU A 141 -6.70 -9.68 -27.56
CA LEU A 141 -5.41 -9.01 -27.53
C LEU A 141 -4.76 -8.99 -28.92
N LYS A 142 -4.09 -7.89 -29.24
CA LYS A 142 -3.19 -7.84 -30.39
C LYS A 142 -1.98 -8.75 -30.11
N PRO A 143 -1.43 -9.41 -31.17
CA PRO A 143 -0.41 -10.46 -30.99
C PRO A 143 0.99 -9.91 -30.62
N THR A 144 1.19 -8.62 -30.61
CA THR A 144 2.49 -7.99 -30.32
C THR A 144 2.35 -6.93 -29.24
N LEU A 145 3.41 -6.71 -28.46
CA LEU A 145 3.48 -5.70 -27.41
C LEU A 145 3.12 -4.29 -27.93
N ASP A 146 3.68 -3.86 -29.07
CA ASP A 146 3.32 -2.56 -29.71
C ASP A 146 1.85 -2.51 -30.11
N GLY A 147 1.29 -3.64 -30.55
CA GLY A 147 -0.13 -3.78 -30.85
C GLY A 147 -1.01 -3.61 -29.62
N MET A 148 -0.64 -4.22 -28.49
CA MET A 148 -1.34 -4.09 -27.20
C MET A 148 -1.26 -2.65 -26.67
N VAL A 149 -0.09 -2.02 -26.75
CA VAL A 149 0.09 -0.61 -26.36
C VAL A 149 -0.80 0.33 -27.17
N LYS A 150 -0.94 0.08 -28.48
CA LYS A 150 -1.88 0.84 -29.33
C LYS A 150 -3.34 0.57 -28.95
N GLN A 151 -3.68 -0.67 -28.67
CA GLN A 151 -5.03 -1.10 -28.27
C GLN A 151 -5.44 -0.45 -26.93
N ALA A 152 -4.51 -0.36 -25.99
CA ALA A 152 -4.72 0.20 -24.65
C ALA A 152 -5.21 1.65 -24.64
N LYS A 153 -4.98 2.42 -25.72
CA LYS A 153 -5.41 3.83 -25.79
C LYS A 153 -6.91 4.03 -25.62
N ASN A 154 -7.70 2.99 -25.83
CA ASN A 154 -9.15 3.02 -25.71
C ASN A 154 -9.63 2.79 -24.27
N TYR A 155 -8.75 2.40 -23.34
CA TYR A 155 -9.12 1.87 -22.01
C TYR A 155 -8.48 2.58 -20.81
N GLY A 156 -7.84 3.73 -21.03
CA GLY A 156 -7.22 4.50 -19.95
C GLY A 156 -8.24 5.14 -18.99
N LEU A 157 -7.74 5.60 -17.85
CA LEU A 157 -8.55 6.24 -16.79
C LEU A 157 -9.45 7.39 -17.27
N MET A 158 -9.12 8.01 -18.40
CA MET A 158 -9.85 9.15 -19.00
C MET A 158 -10.39 8.80 -20.39
N SER A 159 -10.57 7.52 -20.72
CA SER A 159 -10.99 7.07 -22.04
C SER A 159 -12.44 7.45 -22.38
N ASP A 160 -13.33 7.57 -21.39
CA ASP A 160 -14.70 8.05 -21.56
C ASP A 160 -14.81 9.49 -21.04
N PRO A 161 -14.74 10.52 -21.92
CA PRO A 161 -14.76 11.92 -21.50
C PRO A 161 -16.13 12.38 -20.95
N ASP A 162 -17.19 11.67 -21.27
CA ASP A 162 -18.58 12.08 -20.97
C ASP A 162 -19.05 11.65 -19.57
N VAL A 163 -18.26 10.83 -18.86
CA VAL A 163 -18.57 10.42 -17.48
C VAL A 163 -18.55 11.64 -16.56
N ASN A 164 -19.61 11.79 -15.76
CA ASN A 164 -19.71 12.80 -14.72
C ASN A 164 -18.44 12.78 -13.83
N PRO A 165 -17.78 13.93 -13.55
CA PRO A 165 -16.53 13.98 -12.79
C PRO A 165 -16.60 13.34 -11.39
N ASP A 166 -17.75 13.44 -10.71
CA ASP A 166 -17.94 12.90 -9.37
C ASP A 166 -18.13 11.36 -9.41
N ILE A 167 -18.87 10.87 -10.40
CA ILE A 167 -18.97 9.43 -10.70
C ILE A 167 -17.57 8.88 -10.98
N ARG A 168 -16.80 9.52 -11.87
CA ARG A 168 -15.42 9.13 -12.18
C ARG A 168 -14.53 9.13 -10.92
N SER A 169 -14.66 10.14 -10.07
CA SER A 169 -13.92 10.23 -8.81
C SER A 169 -14.18 9.01 -7.92
N LEU A 170 -15.44 8.62 -7.75
CA LEU A 170 -15.83 7.45 -6.96
C LEU A 170 -15.38 6.13 -7.62
N GLN A 171 -15.51 6.01 -8.96
CA GLN A 171 -14.99 4.85 -9.70
C GLN A 171 -13.48 4.69 -9.49
N HIS A 172 -12.70 5.80 -9.51
CA HIS A 172 -11.27 5.73 -9.28
C HIS A 172 -10.92 5.51 -7.80
N MET A 173 -11.70 6.03 -6.85
CA MET A 173 -11.56 5.67 -5.44
C MET A 173 -11.76 4.16 -5.23
N LEU A 174 -12.80 3.58 -5.83
CA LEU A 174 -13.07 2.15 -5.79
C LEU A 174 -11.92 1.35 -6.44
N LEU A 175 -11.52 1.72 -7.66
CA LEU A 175 -10.42 1.05 -8.36
C LEU A 175 -9.12 1.07 -7.54
N PHE A 176 -8.75 2.22 -7.00
CA PHE A 176 -7.51 2.35 -6.24
C PHE A 176 -7.61 1.69 -4.86
N GLY A 177 -8.78 1.68 -4.24
CA GLY A 177 -9.07 0.88 -3.05
C GLY A 177 -8.90 -0.61 -3.31
N ILE A 178 -9.51 -1.13 -4.38
CA ILE A 178 -9.39 -2.54 -4.80
C ILE A 178 -7.92 -2.90 -5.08
N LYS A 179 -7.15 -2.05 -5.75
CA LYS A 179 -5.71 -2.29 -5.95
C LYS A 179 -4.99 -2.51 -4.62
N GLY A 180 -5.20 -1.62 -3.65
CA GLY A 180 -4.55 -1.71 -2.34
C GLY A 180 -4.98 -2.94 -1.55
N MET A 181 -6.29 -3.22 -1.52
CA MET A 181 -6.87 -4.41 -0.89
C MET A 181 -6.36 -5.70 -1.53
N ALA A 182 -6.32 -5.76 -2.88
CA ALA A 182 -5.83 -6.91 -3.62
C ALA A 182 -4.37 -7.24 -3.28
N ALA A 183 -3.52 -6.22 -3.05
CA ALA A 183 -2.14 -6.44 -2.63
C ALA A 183 -2.05 -7.10 -1.24
N TYR A 184 -2.88 -6.69 -0.28
CA TYR A 184 -2.92 -7.36 1.03
C TYR A 184 -3.51 -8.77 0.94
N THR A 185 -4.54 -8.97 0.10
CA THR A 185 -5.14 -10.29 -0.14
C THR A 185 -4.14 -11.24 -0.79
N ASP A 186 -3.33 -10.76 -1.75
CA ASP A 186 -2.27 -11.54 -2.40
C ASP A 186 -1.19 -11.96 -1.39
N HIS A 187 -0.70 -11.04 -0.57
CA HIS A 187 0.26 -11.35 0.50
C HIS A 187 -0.32 -12.32 1.55
N ALA A 188 -1.59 -12.20 1.90
CA ALA A 188 -2.25 -13.14 2.83
C ALA A 188 -2.36 -14.55 2.21
N ALA A 189 -2.68 -14.64 0.91
CA ALA A 189 -2.76 -15.89 0.17
C ALA A 189 -1.42 -16.64 0.07
N GLU A 190 -0.28 -15.92 0.07
CA GLU A 190 1.06 -16.52 0.18
C GLU A 190 1.26 -17.27 1.51
N HIS A 191 0.54 -16.88 2.56
CA HIS A 191 0.48 -17.58 3.86
C HIS A 191 -0.69 -18.58 3.96
N ASP A 192 -1.33 -18.93 2.83
CA ASP A 192 -2.55 -19.73 2.79
C ASP A 192 -3.71 -19.17 3.64
N GLN A 193 -3.71 -17.88 3.91
CA GLN A 193 -4.80 -17.16 4.56
C GLN A 193 -5.68 -16.51 3.50
N GLU A 194 -6.83 -17.11 3.23
CA GLU A 194 -7.71 -16.71 2.14
C GLU A 194 -9.15 -16.50 2.64
N ASP A 195 -9.89 -15.64 1.97
CA ASP A 195 -11.30 -15.36 2.25
C ASP A 195 -12.07 -15.22 0.94
N GLU A 196 -13.08 -16.08 0.73
CA GLU A 196 -13.88 -16.07 -0.50
C GLU A 196 -14.68 -14.77 -0.64
N GLY A 197 -15.10 -14.16 0.47
CA GLY A 197 -15.79 -12.86 0.45
C GLY A 197 -14.91 -11.73 -0.04
N ASN A 198 -13.59 -11.78 0.23
CA ASN A 198 -12.64 -10.83 -0.33
C ASN A 198 -12.49 -11.01 -1.85
N TYR A 199 -12.35 -12.24 -2.31
CA TYR A 199 -12.27 -12.54 -3.75
C TYR A 199 -13.56 -12.18 -4.49
N GLU A 200 -14.72 -12.51 -3.90
CA GLU A 200 -16.02 -12.12 -4.45
C GLU A 200 -16.12 -10.60 -4.62
N PHE A 201 -15.75 -9.85 -3.59
CA PHE A 201 -15.78 -8.39 -3.65
C PHE A 201 -14.82 -7.82 -4.70
N VAL A 202 -13.59 -8.33 -4.82
CA VAL A 202 -12.65 -7.88 -5.88
C VAL A 202 -13.29 -8.03 -7.26
N HIS A 203 -13.90 -9.18 -7.55
CA HIS A 203 -14.56 -9.40 -8.83
C HIS A 203 -15.81 -8.53 -9.00
N ARG A 204 -16.65 -8.40 -7.98
CA ARG A 204 -17.85 -7.58 -8.04
C ARG A 204 -17.52 -6.09 -8.19
N GLY A 205 -16.55 -5.60 -7.46
CA GLY A 205 -16.08 -4.21 -7.54
C GLY A 205 -15.46 -3.88 -8.90
N LEU A 206 -14.62 -4.78 -9.47
CA LEU A 206 -14.08 -4.60 -10.82
C LEU A 206 -15.16 -4.65 -11.90
N ALA A 207 -16.13 -5.56 -11.79
CA ALA A 207 -17.26 -5.63 -12.71
C ALA A 207 -18.14 -4.38 -12.64
N ALA A 208 -18.37 -3.83 -11.43
CA ALA A 208 -19.14 -2.61 -11.21
C ALA A 208 -18.54 -1.37 -11.91
N LEU A 209 -17.23 -1.34 -12.15
CA LEU A 209 -16.56 -0.26 -12.90
C LEU A 209 -16.96 -0.23 -14.40
N GLU A 210 -17.58 -1.30 -14.92
CA GLU A 210 -18.13 -1.38 -16.28
C GLU A 210 -19.64 -1.13 -16.32
N ASP A 211 -20.31 -1.01 -15.17
CA ASP A 211 -21.73 -0.74 -15.07
C ASP A 211 -22.03 0.77 -15.09
N LYS A 212 -22.45 1.27 -16.25
CA LYS A 212 -22.78 2.70 -16.43
C LYS A 212 -24.08 3.13 -15.74
N SER A 213 -24.88 2.21 -15.21
CA SER A 213 -26.13 2.52 -14.49
C SER A 213 -25.90 2.95 -13.04
N LEU A 214 -24.73 2.68 -12.47
CA LEU A 214 -24.44 2.98 -11.07
C LEU A 214 -24.32 4.49 -10.84
N GLY A 215 -25.09 4.98 -9.88
CA GLY A 215 -25.05 6.36 -9.42
C GLY A 215 -24.03 6.58 -8.28
N MET A 216 -24.02 7.81 -7.75
CA MET A 216 -23.08 8.21 -6.70
C MET A 216 -23.25 7.40 -5.41
N ASN A 217 -24.49 7.08 -5.01
CA ASN A 217 -24.76 6.38 -3.76
C ASN A 217 -24.32 4.91 -3.82
N GLU A 218 -24.58 4.23 -4.93
CA GLU A 218 -24.16 2.86 -5.16
C GLU A 218 -22.63 2.75 -5.20
N LEU A 219 -21.96 3.66 -5.91
CA LEU A 219 -20.50 3.71 -5.95
C LEU A 219 -19.88 4.04 -4.58
N LEU A 220 -20.47 4.97 -3.82
CA LEU A 220 -20.02 5.27 -2.46
C LEU A 220 -20.20 4.05 -1.55
N GLY A 221 -21.30 3.32 -1.69
CA GLY A 221 -21.52 2.05 -0.98
C GLY A 221 -20.40 1.05 -1.25
N LEU A 222 -20.03 0.84 -2.53
CA LEU A 222 -18.91 -0.03 -2.91
C LEU A 222 -17.55 0.47 -2.40
N VAL A 223 -17.33 1.78 -2.36
CA VAL A 223 -16.10 2.39 -1.80
C VAL A 223 -15.98 2.06 -0.30
N LEU A 224 -17.06 2.19 0.47
CA LEU A 224 -17.07 1.88 1.90
C LEU A 224 -16.94 0.37 2.15
N GLU A 225 -17.60 -0.46 1.34
CA GLU A 225 -17.46 -1.92 1.40
C GLU A 225 -16.01 -2.36 1.06
N CYS A 226 -15.34 -1.68 0.13
CA CYS A 226 -13.91 -1.90 -0.11
C CYS A 226 -13.09 -1.71 1.18
N GLY A 227 -13.44 -0.72 2.00
CA GLY A 227 -12.84 -0.50 3.31
C GLY A 227 -13.07 -1.65 4.29
N GLU A 228 -14.29 -2.19 4.34
CA GLU A 228 -14.64 -3.39 5.13
C GLU A 228 -13.82 -4.60 4.71
N LYS A 229 -13.80 -4.90 3.42
CA LYS A 229 -13.04 -6.05 2.90
C LYS A 229 -11.54 -5.90 3.08
N ASN A 230 -11.03 -4.65 3.05
CA ASN A 230 -9.62 -4.39 3.35
C ASN A 230 -9.26 -4.65 4.83
N LEU A 231 -10.18 -4.41 5.78
CA LEU A 231 -9.97 -4.83 7.18
C LEU A 231 -9.77 -6.34 7.27
N ARG A 232 -10.59 -7.12 6.56
CA ARG A 232 -10.44 -8.57 6.51
C ARG A 232 -9.13 -9.00 5.84
N ALA A 233 -8.73 -8.34 4.74
CA ALA A 233 -7.46 -8.63 4.06
C ALA A 233 -6.25 -8.40 4.98
N THR A 234 -6.22 -7.29 5.72
CA THR A 234 -5.13 -6.98 6.65
C THR A 234 -5.14 -7.88 7.88
N GLU A 235 -6.31 -8.30 8.37
CA GLU A 235 -6.47 -9.32 9.42
C GLU A 235 -5.85 -10.65 9.00
N LEU A 236 -6.19 -11.14 7.81
CA LEU A 236 -5.67 -12.40 7.28
C LEU A 236 -4.15 -12.36 7.10
N LEU A 237 -3.61 -11.25 6.60
CA LEU A 237 -2.16 -11.10 6.48
C LEU A 237 -1.47 -11.05 7.85
N SER A 238 -2.05 -10.33 8.82
CA SER A 238 -1.55 -10.32 10.20
C SER A 238 -1.59 -11.72 10.82
N LEU A 239 -2.67 -12.47 10.60
CA LEU A 239 -2.79 -13.86 11.05
C LEU A 239 -1.71 -14.75 10.42
N GLY A 240 -1.52 -14.66 9.09
CA GLY A 240 -0.48 -15.40 8.39
C GLY A 240 0.91 -15.14 8.95
N ASN A 241 1.27 -13.87 9.14
CA ASN A 241 2.55 -13.48 9.72
C ASN A 241 2.71 -13.99 11.16
N THR A 242 1.69 -13.83 12.01
CA THR A 242 1.80 -14.21 13.44
C THR A 242 1.79 -15.71 13.67
N VAL A 243 1.05 -16.47 12.89
CA VAL A 243 1.08 -17.95 12.92
C VAL A 243 2.46 -18.47 12.49
N ALA A 244 3.00 -17.92 11.42
CA ALA A 244 4.30 -18.34 10.89
C ALA A 244 5.47 -17.95 11.82
N TYR A 245 5.48 -16.69 12.30
CA TYR A 245 6.67 -16.09 12.92
C TYR A 245 6.49 -15.70 14.40
N GLY A 246 5.32 -15.93 14.97
CA GLY A 246 4.95 -15.51 16.34
C GLY A 246 4.47 -14.06 16.38
N ASN A 247 3.82 -13.68 17.50
CA ASN A 247 3.42 -12.29 17.71
C ASN A 247 4.65 -11.38 17.85
N PRO A 248 4.66 -10.20 17.22
CA PRO A 248 5.74 -9.24 17.41
C PRO A 248 5.93 -8.88 18.88
N VAL A 249 7.19 -8.83 19.31
CA VAL A 249 7.60 -8.44 20.66
C VAL A 249 8.56 -7.26 20.62
N PRO A 250 8.56 -6.36 21.63
CA PRO A 250 9.47 -5.25 21.69
C PRO A 250 10.92 -5.70 21.54
N THR A 251 11.57 -5.29 20.44
CA THR A 251 12.89 -5.78 20.05
C THR A 251 13.78 -4.61 19.65
N LYS A 252 15.02 -4.58 20.18
CA LYS A 252 16.06 -3.67 19.76
C LYS A 252 16.64 -4.11 18.41
N VAL A 253 16.73 -3.16 17.47
CA VAL A 253 17.24 -3.38 16.12
C VAL A 253 18.45 -2.49 15.89
N PRO A 254 19.65 -3.05 15.65
CA PRO A 254 20.83 -2.26 15.34
C PRO A 254 20.72 -1.63 13.94
N LEU A 255 21.15 -0.38 13.83
CA LEU A 255 21.26 0.36 12.56
C LEU A 255 22.70 0.36 12.01
N GLY A 256 23.63 -0.21 12.74
CA GLY A 256 25.02 -0.36 12.34
C GLY A 256 25.26 -1.49 11.34
N SER A 257 26.53 -1.78 11.06
CA SER A 257 26.94 -2.87 10.18
C SER A 257 27.82 -3.89 10.89
N LYS A 258 27.76 -5.13 10.44
CA LYS A 258 28.58 -6.24 10.89
C LYS A 258 29.49 -6.72 9.76
N LYS A 259 30.75 -6.96 10.06
CA LYS A 259 31.73 -7.51 9.13
C LYS A 259 31.21 -8.79 8.49
N GLY A 260 31.35 -8.90 7.17
CA GLY A 260 30.98 -10.10 6.40
C GLY A 260 30.31 -9.76 5.07
N LYS A 261 30.05 -10.79 4.28
CA LYS A 261 29.22 -10.70 3.09
C LYS A 261 27.81 -10.26 3.48
N ALA A 262 27.08 -9.58 2.59
CA ALA A 262 25.82 -8.95 2.98
C ALA A 262 24.74 -9.13 1.92
N ILE A 263 23.52 -9.35 2.38
CA ILE A 263 22.28 -9.24 1.59
C ILE A 263 21.36 -8.22 2.25
N LEU A 264 20.79 -7.33 1.44
CA LEU A 264 19.73 -6.39 1.82
C LEU A 264 18.40 -6.85 1.25
N VAL A 265 17.40 -7.00 2.10
CA VAL A 265 16.03 -7.34 1.67
C VAL A 265 15.12 -6.14 1.88
N SER A 266 14.46 -5.69 0.82
CA SER A 266 13.57 -4.52 0.83
C SER A 266 12.21 -4.87 0.25
N GLY A 267 11.17 -4.25 0.76
CA GLY A 267 9.78 -4.52 0.41
C GLY A 267 8.94 -4.79 1.65
N HIS A 268 8.01 -5.76 1.56
CA HIS A 268 7.06 -6.04 2.66
C HIS A 268 7.02 -7.52 3.05
N ASP A 269 7.38 -8.44 2.17
CA ASP A 269 7.09 -9.86 2.29
C ASP A 269 8.03 -10.59 3.26
N LEU A 270 7.44 -11.20 4.31
CA LEU A 270 8.19 -11.95 5.32
C LEU A 270 8.55 -13.36 4.84
N ILE A 271 7.77 -13.95 3.92
CA ILE A 271 8.07 -15.27 3.33
C ILE A 271 9.32 -15.18 2.46
N ASP A 272 9.41 -14.14 1.63
CA ASP A 272 10.60 -13.89 0.82
C ASP A 272 11.83 -13.59 1.70
N LEU A 273 11.65 -12.84 2.79
CA LEU A 273 12.73 -12.63 3.76
C LEU A 273 13.18 -13.95 4.38
N GLU A 274 12.24 -14.81 4.82
CA GLU A 274 12.57 -16.14 5.37
C GLU A 274 13.28 -17.01 4.32
N ALA A 275 12.85 -16.96 3.06
CA ALA A 275 13.50 -17.70 1.99
C ALA A 275 14.97 -17.26 1.80
N VAL A 276 15.24 -15.93 1.85
CA VAL A 276 16.61 -15.40 1.83
C VAL A 276 17.42 -15.86 3.04
N LEU A 277 16.82 -15.82 4.22
CA LEU A 277 17.47 -16.27 5.46
C LEU A 277 17.85 -17.75 5.37
N LYS A 278 16.94 -18.62 4.90
CA LYS A 278 17.22 -20.05 4.65
C LYS A 278 18.34 -20.23 3.60
N ALA A 279 18.27 -19.54 2.49
CA ALA A 279 19.23 -19.67 1.38
C ALA A 279 20.65 -19.19 1.74
N SER A 280 20.77 -18.23 2.65
CA SER A 280 22.05 -17.64 3.08
C SER A 280 22.64 -18.25 4.35
N GLN A 281 21.89 -19.12 5.05
CA GLN A 281 22.28 -19.71 6.32
C GLN A 281 23.58 -20.53 6.17
N GLY A 282 24.53 -20.34 7.09
CA GLY A 282 25.81 -21.06 7.11
C GLY A 282 26.82 -20.60 6.05
N LYS A 283 26.50 -19.57 5.24
CA LYS A 283 27.38 -19.10 4.13
C LYS A 283 28.22 -17.86 4.48
N GLY A 284 28.26 -17.44 5.74
CA GLY A 284 29.01 -16.25 6.17
C GLY A 284 28.40 -14.95 5.66
N ILE A 285 27.11 -14.96 5.34
CA ILE A 285 26.34 -13.79 4.87
C ILE A 285 25.54 -13.21 6.03
N VAL A 286 25.57 -11.90 6.19
CA VAL A 286 24.77 -11.14 7.14
C VAL A 286 23.59 -10.54 6.37
N VAL A 287 22.36 -10.73 6.89
CA VAL A 287 21.13 -10.26 6.25
C VAL A 287 20.60 -9.02 6.96
N TYR A 288 20.31 -7.99 6.18
CA TYR A 288 19.76 -6.70 6.61
C TYR A 288 18.38 -6.50 6.00
N THR A 289 17.52 -5.79 6.70
CA THR A 289 16.26 -5.28 6.15
C THR A 289 16.40 -3.82 5.71
N HIS A 290 15.48 -3.40 4.82
CA HIS A 290 15.31 -2.02 4.38
C HIS A 290 13.82 -1.68 4.27
N GLY A 291 13.46 -0.42 4.51
CA GLY A 291 12.08 0.06 4.33
C GLY A 291 11.08 -0.70 5.22
N GLU A 292 9.98 -1.13 4.63
CA GLU A 292 8.86 -1.78 5.35
C GLU A 292 9.21 -3.15 5.98
N LEU A 293 10.38 -3.71 5.69
CA LEU A 293 10.82 -4.92 6.40
C LEU A 293 11.49 -4.65 7.77
N LEU A 294 11.62 -3.39 8.21
CA LEU A 294 12.09 -3.08 9.57
C LEU A 294 11.29 -3.82 10.66
N PRO A 295 9.95 -3.84 10.67
CA PRO A 295 9.17 -4.54 11.69
C PRO A 295 9.37 -6.05 11.73
N ALA A 296 9.93 -6.68 10.68
CA ALA A 296 10.24 -8.11 10.67
C ALA A 296 11.15 -8.53 11.84
N HIS A 297 11.97 -7.63 12.35
CA HIS A 297 12.83 -7.87 13.51
C HIS A 297 12.06 -8.10 14.82
N GLY A 298 10.82 -7.66 14.90
CA GLY A 298 9.95 -7.90 16.05
C GLY A 298 9.39 -9.33 16.13
N TYR A 299 9.44 -10.09 15.04
CA TYR A 299 8.90 -11.45 15.00
C TYR A 299 9.90 -12.46 15.59
N PRO A 300 9.63 -13.07 16.77
CA PRO A 300 10.63 -13.83 17.55
C PRO A 300 11.19 -15.03 16.80
N LYS A 301 10.34 -15.81 16.11
CA LYS A 301 10.78 -17.01 15.41
C LYS A 301 11.76 -16.75 14.25
N LEU A 302 11.77 -15.54 13.66
CA LEU A 302 12.78 -15.18 12.66
C LEU A 302 14.15 -14.97 13.31
N LYS A 303 14.20 -14.25 14.43
CA LYS A 303 15.47 -14.01 15.18
C LYS A 303 16.03 -15.29 15.77
N GLU A 304 15.18 -16.13 16.37
CA GLU A 304 15.58 -17.39 17.00
C GLU A 304 16.16 -18.38 16.00
N ARG A 305 15.55 -18.50 14.82
CA ARG A 305 15.94 -19.45 13.77
C ARG A 305 17.15 -19.01 12.96
N PHE A 306 17.38 -17.71 12.83
CA PHE A 306 18.37 -17.14 11.91
C PHE A 306 19.28 -16.12 12.60
N PRO A 307 20.36 -16.55 13.30
CA PRO A 307 21.27 -15.65 14.02
C PRO A 307 21.99 -14.63 13.13
N HIS A 308 22.08 -14.87 11.81
CA HIS A 308 22.64 -13.95 10.82
C HIS A 308 21.65 -12.89 10.31
N PHE A 309 20.40 -12.91 10.78
CA PHE A 309 19.42 -11.83 10.62
C PHE A 309 19.75 -10.70 11.58
N TYR A 310 20.54 -9.73 11.09
CA TYR A 310 21.25 -8.80 11.98
C TYR A 310 20.44 -7.56 12.33
N GLY A 311 20.23 -6.66 11.37
CA GLY A 311 19.71 -5.33 11.64
C GLY A 311 19.05 -4.66 10.43
N HIS A 312 18.83 -3.36 10.57
CA HIS A 312 18.19 -2.57 9.52
C HIS A 312 19.17 -1.59 8.89
N TYR A 313 19.12 -1.47 7.57
CA TYR A 313 19.94 -0.56 6.79
C TYR A 313 19.07 0.47 6.07
N GLY A 314 19.48 1.73 6.14
CA GLY A 314 18.81 2.80 5.42
C GLY A 314 17.51 3.25 6.06
N THR A 315 16.61 3.74 5.22
CA THR A 315 15.36 4.38 5.62
C THR A 315 14.20 3.97 4.72
N ALA A 316 13.35 4.92 4.31
CA ALA A 316 12.20 4.65 3.46
C ALA A 316 12.58 4.57 1.97
N TRP A 317 11.68 4.03 1.18
CA TRP A 317 11.81 3.70 -0.24
C TRP A 317 12.33 4.84 -1.12
N GLN A 318 12.04 6.11 -0.83
CA GLN A 318 12.48 7.25 -1.64
C GLN A 318 14.00 7.47 -1.60
N ASN A 319 14.70 6.91 -0.63
CA ASN A 319 16.14 7.04 -0.45
C ASN A 319 16.95 5.92 -1.12
N GLN A 320 16.29 4.91 -1.73
CA GLN A 320 16.95 3.75 -2.38
C GLN A 320 18.10 4.14 -3.28
N LYS A 321 17.96 5.18 -4.11
CA LYS A 321 19.01 5.58 -5.06
C LYS A 321 20.34 5.94 -4.38
N LYS A 322 20.32 6.43 -3.16
CA LYS A 322 21.52 6.74 -2.36
C LYS A 322 21.94 5.52 -1.54
N GLU A 323 21.00 4.92 -0.84
CA GLU A 323 21.24 3.86 0.13
C GLU A 323 21.69 2.56 -0.56
N PHE A 324 21.04 2.15 -1.65
CA PHE A 324 21.42 0.96 -2.41
C PHE A 324 22.78 1.12 -3.15
N ASP A 325 23.09 2.35 -3.57
CA ASP A 325 24.39 2.67 -4.18
C ASP A 325 25.56 2.50 -3.21
N GLN A 326 25.31 2.67 -1.92
CA GLN A 326 26.29 2.58 -0.84
C GLN A 326 26.33 1.20 -0.16
N PHE A 327 25.37 0.33 -0.45
CA PHE A 327 25.30 -0.99 0.16
C PHE A 327 26.32 -1.94 -0.49
N PRO A 328 27.24 -2.57 0.27
CA PRO A 328 28.34 -3.34 -0.30
C PRO A 328 27.98 -4.80 -0.65
N GLY A 329 26.70 -5.17 -0.66
CA GLY A 329 26.20 -6.53 -0.88
C GLY A 329 25.14 -6.62 -1.97
N ALA A 330 24.52 -7.80 -2.11
CA ALA A 330 23.41 -8.02 -3.02
C ALA A 330 22.10 -7.53 -2.40
N ILE A 331 21.13 -7.14 -3.24
CA ILE A 331 19.86 -6.53 -2.82
C ILE A 331 18.71 -7.30 -3.43
N LEU A 332 17.69 -7.64 -2.64
CA LEU A 332 16.43 -8.21 -3.12
C LEU A 332 15.27 -7.26 -2.85
N MET A 333 14.51 -6.94 -3.90
CA MET A 333 13.20 -6.29 -3.79
C MET A 333 12.11 -7.35 -3.82
N THR A 334 11.33 -7.45 -2.75
CA THR A 334 10.27 -8.46 -2.59
C THR A 334 8.89 -7.97 -3.02
N SER A 335 8.65 -6.66 -2.91
CA SER A 335 7.38 -6.02 -3.28
C SER A 335 7.61 -4.54 -3.61
N ASN A 336 6.55 -3.73 -3.62
CA ASN A 336 6.70 -2.28 -3.73
C ASN A 336 7.51 -1.74 -2.52
N CYS A 337 8.16 -0.61 -2.54
CA CYS A 337 8.19 0.36 -3.65
C CYS A 337 9.56 0.32 -4.34
N ILE A 338 9.69 -0.30 -5.49
CA ILE A 338 10.95 -0.23 -6.25
C ILE A 338 11.08 1.15 -6.93
N GLN A 339 12.29 1.70 -6.94
CA GLN A 339 12.64 2.85 -7.76
C GLN A 339 13.52 2.44 -8.93
N LYS A 340 13.61 3.31 -9.96
CA LYS A 340 14.53 3.13 -11.08
C LYS A 340 15.96 2.91 -10.56
N PRO A 341 16.54 1.70 -10.71
CA PRO A 341 17.89 1.41 -10.25
C PRO A 341 18.93 2.26 -11.00
N LYS A 342 19.97 2.73 -10.28
CA LYS A 342 21.15 3.33 -10.91
C LYS A 342 21.98 2.24 -11.58
N GLN A 343 22.74 2.61 -12.61
CA GLN A 343 23.65 1.69 -13.30
C GLN A 343 24.71 1.09 -12.37
N THR A 344 25.10 1.84 -11.34
CA THR A 344 26.11 1.44 -10.34
C THR A 344 25.73 0.19 -9.55
N TYR A 345 24.45 0.01 -9.21
CA TYR A 345 23.96 -1.17 -8.49
C TYR A 345 22.94 -2.03 -9.27
N LYS A 346 22.72 -1.74 -10.56
CA LYS A 346 21.73 -2.49 -11.36
C LYS A 346 22.04 -3.98 -11.48
N LYS A 347 23.34 -4.35 -11.38
CA LYS A 347 23.80 -5.75 -11.42
C LYS A 347 23.83 -6.44 -10.05
N THR A 348 23.56 -5.72 -8.98
CA THR A 348 23.54 -6.26 -7.61
C THR A 348 22.14 -6.29 -7.00
N ILE A 349 21.15 -5.68 -7.67
CA ILE A 349 19.75 -5.72 -7.29
C ILE A 349 19.03 -6.82 -8.06
N PHE A 350 18.15 -7.51 -7.37
CA PHE A 350 17.24 -8.56 -7.86
C PHE A 350 15.82 -8.22 -7.46
N THR A 351 14.85 -8.77 -8.19
CA THR A 351 13.42 -8.68 -7.88
C THR A 351 12.82 -10.07 -7.75
N THR A 352 11.72 -10.20 -7.01
CA THR A 352 10.94 -11.44 -6.89
C THR A 352 9.44 -11.14 -6.85
N GLY A 353 8.59 -12.17 -6.98
CA GLY A 353 7.13 -12.01 -6.91
C GLY A 353 6.56 -11.07 -7.98
N THR A 354 5.71 -10.15 -7.57
CA THR A 354 5.04 -9.19 -8.46
C THR A 354 5.90 -7.99 -8.84
N VAL A 355 7.02 -7.74 -8.14
CA VAL A 355 7.86 -6.57 -8.42
C VAL A 355 8.84 -6.85 -9.57
N GLY A 356 8.99 -5.88 -10.47
CA GLY A 356 9.90 -6.00 -11.61
C GLY A 356 10.40 -4.67 -12.15
N TRP A 357 11.60 -4.72 -12.75
CA TRP A 357 12.19 -3.57 -13.43
C TRP A 357 12.96 -4.04 -14.68
N PRO A 358 12.82 -3.38 -15.84
CA PRO A 358 13.50 -3.79 -17.08
C PRO A 358 15.01 -3.95 -16.91
N GLY A 359 15.51 -5.16 -17.24
CA GLY A 359 16.93 -5.50 -17.17
C GLY A 359 17.49 -5.61 -15.74
N VAL A 360 16.64 -5.82 -14.75
CA VAL A 360 16.98 -6.33 -13.42
C VAL A 360 16.69 -7.82 -13.39
N ALA A 361 17.61 -8.61 -12.80
CA ALA A 361 17.41 -10.05 -12.68
C ALA A 361 16.22 -10.34 -11.76
N HIS A 362 15.29 -11.19 -12.24
CA HIS A 362 14.15 -11.66 -11.48
C HIS A 362 14.41 -13.09 -11.00
N VAL A 363 14.22 -13.34 -9.71
CA VAL A 363 14.44 -14.65 -9.07
C VAL A 363 13.15 -15.12 -8.40
N SER A 364 13.00 -16.43 -8.27
CA SER A 364 11.92 -16.99 -7.47
C SER A 364 12.38 -17.31 -6.05
N LYS A 365 11.47 -17.29 -5.08
CA LYS A 365 11.75 -17.72 -3.69
C LYS A 365 12.22 -19.18 -3.59
N GLN A 366 11.94 -20.00 -4.61
CA GLN A 366 12.43 -21.39 -4.70
C GLN A 366 13.86 -21.46 -5.26
N ASN A 367 14.35 -20.41 -5.94
CA ASN A 367 15.69 -20.38 -6.51
C ASN A 367 16.36 -19.01 -6.27
N LEU A 368 16.93 -18.84 -5.08
CA LEU A 368 17.69 -17.66 -4.68
C LEU A 368 19.21 -17.84 -4.86
N GLY A 369 19.65 -18.91 -5.53
CA GLY A 369 21.06 -19.14 -5.85
C GLY A 369 21.76 -17.93 -6.45
N PRO A 370 21.25 -17.32 -7.54
CA PRO A 370 21.88 -16.15 -8.16
C PRO A 370 22.07 -14.96 -7.22
N LEU A 371 21.13 -14.70 -6.30
CA LEU A 371 21.25 -13.65 -5.29
C LEU A 371 22.37 -13.96 -4.28
N VAL A 372 22.40 -15.21 -3.78
CA VAL A 372 23.40 -15.67 -2.80
C VAL A 372 24.80 -15.65 -3.40
N ASP A 373 24.97 -16.18 -4.62
CA ASP A 373 26.25 -16.20 -5.33
C ASP A 373 26.75 -14.78 -5.55
N ARG A 374 25.86 -13.87 -5.97
CA ARG A 374 26.20 -12.45 -6.12
C ARG A 374 26.64 -11.80 -4.81
N ALA A 375 25.99 -12.13 -3.70
CA ALA A 375 26.40 -11.61 -2.38
C ALA A 375 27.79 -12.11 -1.98
N LEU A 376 28.15 -13.35 -2.31
CA LEU A 376 29.47 -13.93 -2.03
C LEU A 376 30.58 -13.29 -2.89
N GLU A 377 30.28 -12.86 -4.12
CA GLU A 377 31.22 -12.15 -4.99
C GLU A 377 31.52 -10.71 -4.52
N LEU A 378 30.52 -10.05 -3.95
CA LEU A 378 30.61 -8.64 -3.54
C LEU A 378 31.48 -8.47 -2.27
N PRO A 379 32.06 -7.28 -2.04
CA PRO A 379 33.01 -7.07 -0.93
C PRO A 379 32.39 -7.35 0.45
N GLY A 380 31.15 -6.98 0.68
CA GLY A 380 30.56 -6.96 2.00
C GLY A 380 31.15 -5.86 2.90
N TYR A 381 30.85 -5.90 4.19
CA TYR A 381 31.44 -4.99 5.16
C TYR A 381 32.79 -5.53 5.66
N THR A 382 33.80 -4.65 5.72
CA THR A 382 35.17 -5.00 6.12
C THR A 382 35.39 -4.99 7.63
N GLU A 383 34.53 -4.29 8.37
CA GLU A 383 34.59 -4.12 9.83
C GLU A 383 33.22 -3.99 10.44
N ASP A 384 33.12 -4.23 11.74
CA ASP A 384 31.92 -3.91 12.52
C ASP A 384 31.86 -2.40 12.74
N LYS A 385 30.69 -1.79 12.43
CA LYS A 385 30.39 -0.39 12.73
C LYS A 385 29.12 -0.33 13.57
N PRO A 386 29.25 -0.28 14.91
CA PRO A 386 28.10 -0.09 15.76
C PRO A 386 27.47 1.29 15.51
N ASP A 387 26.15 1.34 15.59
CA ASP A 387 25.33 2.56 15.52
C ASP A 387 24.24 2.44 16.58
N MET A 388 23.34 3.41 16.61
CA MET A 388 22.20 3.38 17.54
C MET A 388 21.31 2.14 17.29
N GLU A 389 20.58 1.75 18.32
CA GLU A 389 19.48 0.79 18.25
C GLU A 389 18.14 1.51 18.33
N ILE A 390 17.14 0.98 17.66
CA ILE A 390 15.76 1.43 17.72
C ILE A 390 14.86 0.30 18.20
N LEU A 391 13.69 0.63 18.71
CA LEU A 391 12.69 -0.34 19.17
C LEU A 391 11.60 -0.53 18.11
N VAL A 392 11.26 -1.79 17.85
CA VAL A 392 10.12 -2.22 17.01
C VAL A 392 9.33 -3.30 17.74
N GLY A 393 8.22 -3.75 17.15
CA GLY A 393 7.48 -4.92 17.64
C GLY A 393 6.37 -4.61 18.64
N PHE A 394 5.83 -3.39 18.62
CA PHE A 394 4.68 -2.98 19.42
C PHE A 394 3.34 -3.27 18.71
N GLY A 395 3.19 -4.48 18.15
CA GLY A 395 1.90 -4.95 17.66
C GLY A 395 0.85 -5.04 18.78
N HIS A 396 -0.41 -5.29 18.41
CA HIS A 396 -1.53 -5.26 19.38
C HIS A 396 -1.27 -6.14 20.61
N ASN A 397 -0.70 -7.33 20.47
CA ASN A 397 -0.41 -8.21 21.62
C ASN A 397 0.57 -7.58 22.61
N ALA A 398 1.62 -6.90 22.13
CA ALA A 398 2.58 -6.22 23.00
C ALA A 398 1.97 -5.02 23.72
N VAL A 399 1.17 -4.20 23.01
CA VAL A 399 0.50 -3.03 23.59
C VAL A 399 -0.59 -3.47 24.57
N LEU A 400 -1.39 -4.46 24.23
CA LEU A 400 -2.44 -5.00 25.11
C LEU A 400 -1.85 -5.72 26.34
N GLY A 401 -0.64 -6.25 26.25
CA GLY A 401 0.09 -6.81 27.38
C GLY A 401 0.42 -5.79 28.49
N VAL A 402 0.35 -4.49 28.20
CA VAL A 402 0.53 -3.40 29.14
C VAL A 402 -0.73 -2.52 29.29
N ALA A 403 -1.88 -3.02 28.85
CA ALA A 403 -3.13 -2.26 28.83
C ALA A 403 -3.52 -1.69 30.20
N ASP A 404 -3.34 -2.45 31.28
CA ASP A 404 -3.65 -1.98 32.65
C ASP A 404 -2.84 -0.74 33.01
N LYS A 405 -1.55 -0.69 32.63
CA LYS A 405 -0.68 0.50 32.86
C LYS A 405 -1.13 1.67 32.01
N ILE A 406 -1.53 1.41 30.75
CA ILE A 406 -2.05 2.46 29.85
C ILE A 406 -3.33 3.05 30.42
N VAL A 407 -4.28 2.20 30.84
CA VAL A 407 -5.55 2.63 31.43
C VAL A 407 -5.32 3.41 32.73
N ALA A 408 -4.42 2.94 33.60
CA ALA A 408 -4.04 3.66 34.82
C ALA A 408 -3.44 5.04 34.49
N GLY A 409 -2.51 5.11 33.53
CA GLY A 409 -1.87 6.36 33.12
C GLY A 409 -2.84 7.37 32.48
N VAL A 410 -3.87 6.91 31.76
CA VAL A 410 -4.93 7.81 31.26
C VAL A 410 -5.80 8.31 32.42
N LYS A 411 -6.13 7.45 33.39
CA LYS A 411 -6.96 7.83 34.57
C LYS A 411 -6.26 8.80 35.50
N ASP A 412 -4.96 8.68 35.72
CA ASP A 412 -4.17 9.57 36.57
C ASP A 412 -3.61 10.80 35.83
N GLY A 413 -3.81 10.89 34.49
CA GLY A 413 -3.38 12.01 33.66
C GLY A 413 -1.92 11.97 33.27
N SER A 414 -1.16 10.92 33.62
CA SER A 414 0.23 10.75 33.14
C SER A 414 0.28 10.45 31.64
N ILE A 415 -0.80 9.88 31.08
CA ILE A 415 -1.02 9.76 29.64
C ILE A 415 -2.23 10.63 29.28
N GLY A 416 -1.98 11.76 28.63
CA GLY A 416 -3.03 12.72 28.24
C GLY A 416 -3.61 12.46 26.85
N HIS A 417 -2.80 11.93 25.92
CA HIS A 417 -3.24 11.74 24.53
C HIS A 417 -2.44 10.66 23.80
N PHE A 418 -3.07 10.06 22.78
CA PHE A 418 -2.45 9.16 21.82
C PHE A 418 -2.48 9.80 20.43
N PHE A 419 -1.37 9.75 19.72
CA PHE A 419 -1.29 10.17 18.33
C PHE A 419 -0.90 8.98 17.46
N LEU A 420 -1.74 8.57 16.51
CA LEU A 420 -1.33 7.65 15.47
C LEU A 420 -0.77 8.46 14.31
N VAL A 421 0.56 8.55 14.24
CA VAL A 421 1.31 9.28 13.22
C VAL A 421 1.97 8.26 12.30
N GLY A 422 1.41 8.04 11.11
CA GLY A 422 1.89 6.96 10.25
C GLY A 422 1.39 6.99 8.83
N GLY A 423 1.58 5.88 8.14
CA GLY A 423 1.26 5.70 6.73
C GLY A 423 2.49 5.78 5.83
N CYS A 424 2.34 6.20 4.58
CA CYS A 424 3.45 6.22 3.62
C CYS A 424 4.43 7.37 3.85
N ASP A 425 5.67 7.20 3.37
CA ASP A 425 6.63 8.30 3.21
C ASP A 425 6.78 8.69 1.72
N GLY A 426 7.61 9.67 1.40
CA GLY A 426 7.86 10.15 0.05
C GLY A 426 8.82 11.34 -0.02
N VAL A 427 9.06 11.81 -1.26
CA VAL A 427 10.13 12.79 -1.56
C VAL A 427 9.78 14.25 -1.24
N LYS A 428 8.49 14.59 -1.06
CA LYS A 428 8.09 16.00 -0.87
C LYS A 428 8.61 16.55 0.46
N LYS A 429 9.20 17.76 0.42
CA LYS A 429 9.69 18.45 1.62
C LYS A 429 8.59 18.74 2.65
N SER A 430 7.35 18.94 2.20
CA SER A 430 6.19 19.13 3.08
C SER A 430 5.95 17.97 4.05
N ARG A 431 6.54 16.79 3.81
CA ARG A 431 6.50 15.65 4.75
C ARG A 431 7.35 15.87 6.01
N ASN A 432 8.13 16.96 6.09
CA ASN A 432 8.77 17.39 7.34
C ASN A 432 7.73 17.73 8.43
N TYR A 433 6.51 18.03 8.03
CA TYR A 433 5.37 18.19 8.93
C TYR A 433 5.27 17.06 9.97
N TYR A 434 5.45 15.79 9.55
CA TYR A 434 5.31 14.64 10.45
C TYR A 434 6.44 14.57 11.47
N THR A 435 7.67 14.95 11.10
CA THR A 435 8.80 15.08 12.01
C THR A 435 8.50 16.14 13.06
N GLU A 436 8.19 17.35 12.62
CA GLU A 436 7.91 18.50 13.49
C GLU A 436 6.68 18.28 14.37
N PHE A 437 5.65 17.57 13.85
CA PHE A 437 4.47 17.22 14.63
C PHE A 437 4.84 16.34 15.82
N VAL A 438 5.61 15.26 15.57
CA VAL A 438 6.03 14.33 16.63
C VAL A 438 6.94 15.01 17.66
N GLU A 439 7.87 15.84 17.21
CA GLU A 439 8.74 16.63 18.11
C GLU A 439 8.00 17.57 19.04
N LYS A 440 6.80 18.02 18.63
CA LYS A 440 5.97 18.97 19.37
C LYS A 440 4.84 18.32 20.18
N THR A 441 4.72 16.98 20.11
CA THR A 441 3.72 16.29 20.95
C THR A 441 4.01 16.51 22.44
N PRO A 442 2.98 16.70 23.29
CA PRO A 442 3.17 16.87 24.73
C PRO A 442 3.93 15.69 25.36
N ASP A 443 4.69 15.97 26.43
CA ASP A 443 5.49 14.94 27.11
C ASP A 443 4.65 13.82 27.74
N ASN A 444 3.38 14.10 28.04
CA ASN A 444 2.42 13.12 28.53
C ASN A 444 1.62 12.45 27.38
N SER A 445 2.18 12.35 26.18
CA SER A 445 1.51 11.68 25.05
C SER A 445 2.31 10.50 24.52
N ILE A 446 1.60 9.52 23.97
CA ILE A 446 2.16 8.35 23.28
C ILE A 446 1.95 8.50 21.78
N VAL A 447 3.00 8.27 21.01
CA VAL A 447 2.97 8.24 19.55
C VAL A 447 3.01 6.79 19.07
N LEU A 448 1.91 6.34 18.48
CA LEU A 448 1.82 5.09 17.74
C LEU A 448 2.25 5.36 16.28
N THR A 449 3.10 4.53 15.72
CA THR A 449 3.50 4.67 14.32
C THR A 449 3.47 3.35 13.58
N LEU A 450 3.26 3.41 12.28
CA LEU A 450 3.31 2.25 11.37
C LEU A 450 3.69 2.69 9.96
N ALA A 451 4.09 1.73 9.13
CA ALA A 451 4.46 1.93 7.74
C ALA A 451 5.71 2.83 7.54
N CYS A 452 5.99 3.26 6.30
CA CYS A 452 7.18 4.06 5.97
C CYS A 452 7.23 5.45 6.63
N GLY A 453 6.07 6.01 7.04
CA GLY A 453 6.00 7.33 7.69
C GLY A 453 6.86 7.42 8.95
N LYS A 454 7.06 6.31 9.66
CA LYS A 454 7.93 6.22 10.83
C LYS A 454 9.36 6.73 10.59
N PHE A 455 9.89 6.56 9.37
CA PHE A 455 11.27 6.95 9.05
C PHE A 455 11.53 8.47 9.12
N LYS A 456 10.49 9.27 9.28
CA LYS A 456 10.61 10.70 9.56
C LYS A 456 11.10 10.99 10.98
N PHE A 457 10.84 10.09 11.93
CA PHE A 457 11.12 10.31 13.36
C PHE A 457 11.53 9.06 14.15
N TYR A 458 11.69 7.88 13.51
CA TYR A 458 11.98 6.60 14.19
C TYR A 458 13.28 6.59 15.02
N LYS A 459 14.18 7.55 14.78
CA LYS A 459 15.43 7.74 15.57
C LYS A 459 15.26 8.69 16.76
N HIS A 460 14.08 9.31 16.92
CA HIS A 460 13.85 10.25 18.02
C HIS A 460 13.71 9.51 19.34
N GLN A 461 14.40 10.03 20.34
CA GLN A 461 14.35 9.52 21.70
C GLN A 461 13.31 10.33 22.48
N LEU A 462 12.03 9.94 22.40
CA LEU A 462 10.93 10.66 23.08
C LEU A 462 10.84 10.34 24.59
N GLY A 463 11.64 9.38 25.09
CA GLY A 463 11.55 8.92 26.47
C GLY A 463 10.44 7.90 26.71
N ASP A 464 10.02 7.76 27.94
CA ASP A 464 8.95 6.86 28.38
C ASP A 464 7.99 7.52 29.37
N ILE A 465 6.82 6.90 29.56
CA ILE A 465 5.83 7.22 30.59
C ILE A 465 5.60 5.94 31.39
N ASN A 466 6.01 5.92 32.64
CA ASN A 466 5.84 4.78 33.57
C ASN A 466 6.45 3.47 33.02
N GLY A 467 7.57 3.58 32.24
CA GLY A 467 8.26 2.46 31.61
C GLY A 467 7.62 2.00 30.28
N ILE A 468 6.66 2.75 29.74
CA ILE A 468 6.12 2.57 28.39
C ILE A 468 6.81 3.56 27.47
N PRO A 469 7.54 3.14 26.42
CA PRO A 469 8.13 4.08 25.46
C PRO A 469 7.06 4.98 24.83
N ARG A 470 7.38 6.26 24.69
CA ARG A 470 6.46 7.22 24.05
C ARG A 470 6.34 7.02 22.54
N LEU A 471 7.29 6.36 21.90
CA LEU A 471 7.24 6.00 20.48
C LEU A 471 7.08 4.48 20.33
N LEU A 472 5.94 4.05 19.82
CA LEU A 472 5.58 2.64 19.64
C LEU A 472 5.45 2.31 18.15
N ASP A 473 6.41 1.56 17.60
CA ASP A 473 6.35 1.04 16.23
C ASP A 473 5.42 -0.18 16.18
N VAL A 474 4.19 0.02 15.71
CA VAL A 474 3.15 -1.00 15.61
C VAL A 474 3.45 -2.01 14.50
N GLY A 475 4.14 -1.59 13.43
CA GLY A 475 4.52 -2.51 12.36
C GLY A 475 4.54 -1.93 10.95
N GLN A 476 4.27 -2.79 9.96
CA GLN A 476 4.14 -2.45 8.54
C GLN A 476 2.79 -1.76 8.25
N CYS A 477 2.54 -1.40 6.97
CA CYS A 477 1.28 -0.78 6.59
C CYS A 477 0.05 -1.69 6.79
N ASN A 478 0.19 -3.02 6.64
CA ASN A 478 -0.86 -4.00 6.95
C ASN A 478 -1.15 -4.09 8.46
N ASP A 479 -0.22 -3.69 9.33
CA ASP A 479 -0.41 -3.64 10.78
C ASP A 479 -1.34 -2.48 11.21
N ALA A 480 -1.95 -1.76 10.25
CA ALA A 480 -3.17 -1.00 10.48
C ALA A 480 -4.24 -1.85 11.18
N HIS A 481 -4.29 -3.17 10.92
CA HIS A 481 -5.10 -4.13 11.68
C HIS A 481 -4.76 -4.12 13.18
N SER A 482 -3.48 -4.16 13.55
CA SER A 482 -3.04 -4.05 14.95
C SER A 482 -3.46 -2.72 15.59
N ALA A 483 -3.37 -1.61 14.85
CA ALA A 483 -3.81 -0.30 15.33
C ALA A 483 -5.33 -0.27 15.60
N VAL A 484 -6.12 -0.89 14.73
CA VAL A 484 -7.58 -1.06 14.93
C VAL A 484 -7.87 -1.88 16.19
N LEU A 485 -7.19 -3.01 16.40
CA LEU A 485 -7.37 -3.84 17.59
C LEU A 485 -6.99 -3.10 18.88
N ILE A 486 -5.92 -2.30 18.87
CA ILE A 486 -5.54 -1.44 20.01
C ILE A 486 -6.66 -0.44 20.29
N ALA A 487 -7.16 0.26 19.26
CA ALA A 487 -8.25 1.22 19.42
C ALA A 487 -9.52 0.56 19.97
N VAL A 488 -9.94 -0.60 19.43
CA VAL A 488 -11.10 -1.37 19.92
C VAL A 488 -10.93 -1.81 21.38
N ALA A 489 -9.74 -2.19 21.80
CA ALA A 489 -9.49 -2.54 23.19
C ALA A 489 -9.60 -1.31 24.11
N LEU A 490 -9.10 -0.16 23.67
CA LEU A 490 -9.21 1.10 24.40
C LEU A 490 -10.67 1.58 24.52
N THR A 491 -11.50 1.44 23.46
CA THR A 491 -12.92 1.79 23.54
C THR A 491 -13.64 1.00 24.62
N LYS A 492 -13.36 -0.32 24.72
CA LYS A 492 -13.91 -1.17 25.78
C LYS A 492 -13.41 -0.78 27.18
N ALA A 493 -12.12 -0.44 27.31
CA ALA A 493 -11.53 -0.08 28.59
C ALA A 493 -12.04 1.27 29.15
N PHE A 494 -12.42 2.19 28.25
CA PHE A 494 -12.91 3.53 28.60
C PHE A 494 -14.42 3.70 28.45
N ASP A 495 -15.15 2.65 28.08
CA ASP A 495 -16.62 2.65 27.85
C ASP A 495 -17.04 3.80 26.90
N THR A 496 -16.39 3.88 25.76
CA THR A 496 -16.62 4.92 24.75
C THR A 496 -16.53 4.36 23.33
N ASP A 497 -16.88 5.13 22.32
CA ASP A 497 -16.58 4.80 20.91
C ASP A 497 -15.17 5.27 20.52
N VAL A 498 -14.74 4.94 19.31
CA VAL A 498 -13.40 5.30 18.80
C VAL A 498 -13.20 6.80 18.70
N ASN A 499 -14.25 7.57 18.44
CA ASN A 499 -14.20 9.03 18.30
C ASN A 499 -14.21 9.74 19.66
N GLY A 500 -14.57 9.05 20.75
CA GLY A 500 -14.51 9.52 22.12
C GLY A 500 -13.18 9.21 22.82
N LEU A 501 -12.27 8.45 22.17
CA LEU A 501 -10.93 8.21 22.73
C LEU A 501 -10.04 9.45 22.63
N PRO A 502 -9.09 9.66 23.56
CA PRO A 502 -8.04 10.66 23.42
C PRO A 502 -7.00 10.20 22.35
N LEU A 503 -7.47 9.90 21.16
CA LEU A 503 -6.69 9.35 20.05
C LEU A 503 -6.93 10.16 18.77
N SER A 504 -5.86 10.64 18.16
CA SER A 504 -5.90 11.40 16.91
C SER A 504 -5.10 10.73 15.79
N PHE A 505 -5.62 10.83 14.57
CA PHE A 505 -5.07 10.18 13.38
C PHE A 505 -4.39 11.21 12.48
N ILE A 506 -3.06 11.14 12.37
CA ILE A 506 -2.22 12.03 11.56
C ILE A 506 -1.61 11.18 10.43
N ILE A 507 -2.35 11.06 9.34
CA ILE A 507 -2.11 10.05 8.31
C ILE A 507 -1.41 10.64 7.10
N SER A 508 -0.36 9.93 6.66
CA SER A 508 0.39 10.20 5.45
C SER A 508 0.08 9.16 4.38
N TRP A 509 -0.31 9.58 3.19
CA TRP A 509 -0.55 8.67 2.09
C TRP A 509 0.45 8.86 0.94
N TYR A 510 0.63 7.82 0.12
CA TYR A 510 1.43 7.87 -1.10
C TYR A 510 0.83 7.02 -2.21
N GLU A 511 0.49 5.75 -1.93
CA GLU A 511 0.02 4.78 -2.90
C GLU A 511 -1.28 4.07 -2.46
N GLN A 512 -1.72 3.09 -3.24
CA GLN A 512 -3.07 2.54 -3.20
C GLN A 512 -3.37 1.73 -1.93
N LYS A 513 -2.37 1.12 -1.29
CA LYS A 513 -2.59 0.47 0.02
C LYS A 513 -3.01 1.47 1.08
N ALA A 514 -2.43 2.69 1.05
CA ALA A 514 -2.88 3.76 1.94
C ALA A 514 -4.30 4.24 1.61
N VAL A 515 -4.71 4.21 0.34
CA VAL A 515 -6.12 4.47 -0.03
C VAL A 515 -7.02 3.41 0.60
N ALA A 516 -6.72 2.12 0.43
CA ALA A 516 -7.50 1.03 1.02
C ALA A 516 -7.61 1.14 2.55
N VAL A 517 -6.51 1.47 3.25
CA VAL A 517 -6.54 1.71 4.71
C VAL A 517 -7.40 2.92 5.06
N LEU A 518 -7.33 4.03 4.30
CA LEU A 518 -8.21 5.18 4.53
C LEU A 518 -9.69 4.78 4.39
N LEU A 519 -10.03 4.00 3.34
CA LEU A 519 -11.40 3.50 3.18
C LEU A 519 -11.84 2.62 4.36
N SER A 520 -10.93 1.85 4.96
CA SER A 520 -11.20 1.10 6.19
C SER A 520 -11.53 2.01 7.38
N LEU A 521 -10.79 3.11 7.54
CA LEU A 521 -11.09 4.10 8.60
C LEU A 521 -12.46 4.75 8.38
N LEU A 522 -12.81 5.07 7.12
CA LEU A 522 -14.13 5.62 6.78
C LEU A 522 -15.25 4.60 7.03
N HIS A 523 -15.08 3.33 6.67
CA HIS A 523 -16.04 2.26 6.95
C HIS A 523 -16.28 2.11 8.46
N LEU A 524 -15.23 2.20 9.28
CA LEU A 524 -15.34 2.16 10.75
C LEU A 524 -15.96 3.42 11.37
N GLY A 525 -16.31 4.43 10.57
CA GLY A 525 -16.87 5.68 11.05
C GLY A 525 -15.87 6.56 11.83
N ILE A 526 -14.57 6.35 11.62
CA ILE A 526 -13.53 7.16 12.26
C ILE A 526 -13.55 8.58 11.69
N LYS A 527 -13.58 9.55 12.60
CA LYS A 527 -13.65 10.99 12.29
C LYS A 527 -12.33 11.68 12.66
N TYR A 528 -12.21 12.94 12.19
CA TYR A 528 -11.07 13.82 12.53
C TYR A 528 -9.71 13.31 12.06
N VAL A 529 -9.69 12.60 10.90
CA VAL A 529 -8.44 12.15 10.29
C VAL A 529 -7.75 13.34 9.62
N HIS A 530 -6.53 13.67 10.07
CA HIS A 530 -5.65 14.64 9.42
C HIS A 530 -4.87 13.93 8.30
N LEU A 531 -5.16 14.27 7.05
CA LEU A 531 -4.60 13.60 5.87
C LEU A 531 -3.62 14.49 5.12
N GLY A 532 -2.44 13.97 4.84
CA GLY A 532 -1.41 14.70 4.06
C GLY A 532 -0.47 13.81 3.26
N PRO A 533 0.55 14.42 2.63
CA PRO A 533 0.86 15.86 2.60
C PRO A 533 0.00 16.66 1.60
N SER A 534 -0.82 16.02 0.80
CA SER A 534 -1.77 16.61 -0.13
C SER A 534 -2.98 15.71 -0.28
N LEU A 535 -4.11 16.25 -0.69
CA LEU A 535 -5.28 15.44 -1.04
C LEU A 535 -5.06 14.68 -2.35
N PRO A 536 -5.72 13.52 -2.55
CA PRO A 536 -5.63 12.75 -3.78
C PRO A 536 -6.17 13.53 -4.99
N ALA A 537 -5.43 13.52 -6.10
CA ALA A 537 -5.81 14.25 -7.32
C ALA A 537 -7.08 13.71 -8.02
N PHE A 538 -7.49 12.49 -7.68
CA PHE A 538 -8.69 11.86 -8.20
C PHE A 538 -9.96 12.18 -7.41
N VAL A 539 -9.86 12.88 -6.28
CA VAL A 539 -11.01 13.28 -5.46
C VAL A 539 -11.47 14.68 -5.92
N THR A 540 -12.72 14.75 -6.40
CA THR A 540 -13.34 16.04 -6.78
C THR A 540 -13.75 16.85 -5.56
N PRO A 541 -13.96 18.18 -5.69
CA PRO A 541 -14.45 18.99 -4.58
C PRO A 541 -15.76 18.50 -3.98
N ASN A 542 -16.72 18.07 -4.81
CA ASN A 542 -18.00 17.56 -4.31
C ASN A 542 -17.85 16.27 -3.50
N VAL A 543 -17.03 15.32 -3.99
CA VAL A 543 -16.72 14.09 -3.25
C VAL A 543 -15.95 14.41 -1.95
N LEU A 544 -15.02 15.36 -1.99
CA LEU A 544 -14.32 15.83 -0.79
C LEU A 544 -15.30 16.43 0.24
N ASP A 545 -16.25 17.24 -0.20
CA ASP A 545 -17.27 17.83 0.67
C ASP A 545 -18.08 16.76 1.41
N VAL A 546 -18.41 15.63 0.74
CA VAL A 546 -19.08 14.49 1.37
C VAL A 546 -18.18 13.86 2.45
N LEU A 547 -16.87 13.67 2.16
CA LEU A 547 -15.91 13.12 3.12
C LEU A 547 -15.70 14.06 4.32
N VAL A 548 -15.62 15.36 4.09
CA VAL A 548 -15.49 16.36 5.17
C VAL A 548 -16.75 16.39 6.03
N LYS A 549 -17.94 16.43 5.44
CA LYS A 549 -19.21 16.50 6.19
C LYS A 549 -19.48 15.25 7.02
N ASN A 550 -19.18 14.06 6.49
CA ASN A 550 -19.53 12.82 7.16
C ASN A 550 -18.45 12.34 8.15
N TYR A 551 -17.16 12.64 7.87
CA TYR A 551 -16.03 12.08 8.60
C TYR A 551 -15.09 13.15 9.18
N ASN A 552 -15.34 14.43 8.97
CA ASN A 552 -14.44 15.52 9.38
C ASN A 552 -13.00 15.30 8.87
N LEU A 553 -12.85 14.74 7.64
CA LEU A 553 -11.54 14.56 7.02
C LEU A 553 -10.89 15.94 6.80
N THR A 554 -9.72 16.14 7.38
CA THR A 554 -9.06 17.45 7.40
C THR A 554 -7.68 17.35 6.72
N PRO A 555 -7.36 18.20 5.75
CA PRO A 555 -5.98 18.33 5.28
C PRO A 555 -5.06 18.79 6.42
N ILE A 556 -3.82 18.28 6.46
CA ILE A 556 -2.82 18.79 7.41
C ILE A 556 -2.55 20.28 7.17
N GLY A 557 -2.38 21.02 8.27
CA GLY A 557 -2.03 22.44 8.26
C GLY A 557 -0.58 22.68 8.67
N THR A 558 -0.38 23.38 9.79
CA THR A 558 0.91 23.46 10.47
C THR A 558 0.92 22.58 11.70
N PRO A 559 2.06 21.97 12.09
CA PRO A 559 2.12 21.08 13.25
C PRO A 559 1.56 21.71 14.53
N GLU A 560 1.92 22.95 14.82
CA GLU A 560 1.43 23.69 16.00
C GLU A 560 -0.06 24.00 15.93
N GLY A 561 -0.53 24.39 14.73
CA GLY A 561 -1.94 24.73 14.51
C GLY A 561 -2.84 23.53 14.66
N ASP A 562 -2.40 22.37 14.14
CA ASP A 562 -3.15 21.13 14.22
C ASP A 562 -3.11 20.55 15.64
N LEU A 563 -1.94 20.54 16.31
CA LEU A 563 -1.84 20.15 17.73
C LEU A 563 -2.74 21.01 18.63
N LYS A 564 -2.75 22.34 18.42
CA LYS A 564 -3.63 23.23 19.20
C LYS A 564 -5.11 22.91 19.01
N LYS A 565 -5.54 22.56 17.79
CA LYS A 565 -6.94 22.18 17.53
C LYS A 565 -7.31 20.83 18.12
N ILE A 566 -6.37 19.87 18.09
CA ILE A 566 -6.57 18.51 18.58
C ILE A 566 -6.67 18.50 20.12
N LEU A 567 -5.87 19.32 20.78
CA LEU A 567 -5.75 19.33 22.25
C LEU A 567 -6.65 20.38 22.94
N ALA A 568 -7.40 21.20 22.16
CA ALA A 568 -8.37 22.16 22.69
C ALA A 568 -9.67 21.48 23.11
#